data_baad2364806dbdc189a25a66dc34159c
#
_entry.id   baad2364806dbdc189a25a66dc34159c
#
_cell.length_a   1.000
_cell.length_b   1.000
_cell.length_c   1.000
_cell.angle_alpha   90.00
_cell.angle_beta   90.00
_cell.angle_gamma   90.00
#
_symmetry.space_group_name_H-M   'P 1'
#
loop_
_entity.id
_entity.type
_entity.pdbx_description
1 polymer ?
#
loop_
_entity_poly.entity_id
_entity_poly.type
_entity_poly.pdbx_seq_one_letter_code
_entity_poly.pdbx_strand_id
1 'polypeptide(L)'
;MKKLLGLILFNFSLASSVALAEKPLLVVFPSTNYQTSTEKIFFIGTAPPGGQVLINGKLVKRSQAGHFSPSFPLQLGENIFKVRYQNQEREIKINRVSTQPELPAGLGFAKDSLTPATDITRLPGELICFSAIAPPQATVWVNLVNQNITLLAQPSFTQLPPDASILTGLNQPTLSSLTKYQGCTTVANAADLGKPQFNLQLDDQRITQTGLGK
;
A
#
# COMPACT_ATOMS: atom_id res chain seq x y z
N MET A 1 -96.70 5.48 5.92
CA MET A 1 -95.62 4.57 6.32
C MET A 1 -94.38 5.04 5.61
N LYS A 2 -93.56 5.86 6.26
CA LYS A 2 -92.26 6.37 5.69
C LYS A 2 -91.08 5.63 6.35
N LYS A 3 -90.38 4.80 5.58
CA LYS A 3 -89.16 4.12 6.02
C LYS A 3 -87.99 5.08 5.92
N LEU A 4 -87.35 5.40 7.06
CA LEU A 4 -86.10 6.16 7.16
C LEU A 4 -84.95 5.16 6.98
N LEU A 5 -84.10 5.38 5.92
CA LEU A 5 -82.93 4.59 5.65
C LEU A 5 -81.74 5.34 6.26
N GLY A 6 -81.17 4.82 7.35
CA GLY A 6 -79.99 5.40 7.98
C GLY A 6 -78.71 5.01 7.24
N LEU A 7 -77.99 6.01 6.76
CA LEU A 7 -76.70 5.84 6.12
C LEU A 7 -75.57 5.89 7.17
N ILE A 8 -74.96 4.75 7.47
CA ILE A 8 -73.84 4.65 8.38
C ILE A 8 -72.55 4.99 7.56
N LEU A 9 -71.95 6.14 7.78
CA LEU A 9 -70.64 6.52 7.24
C LEU A 9 -69.55 5.88 8.10
N PHE A 10 -68.88 4.88 7.55
CA PHE A 10 -67.71 4.23 8.15
C PHE A 10 -66.47 5.06 7.82
N ASN A 11 -66.00 5.85 8.81
CA ASN A 11 -64.73 6.59 8.67
C ASN A 11 -63.54 5.62 8.79
N PHE A 12 -62.91 5.30 7.67
CA PHE A 12 -61.69 4.52 7.61
C PHE A 12 -60.52 5.46 7.84
N SER A 13 -60.02 5.58 9.07
CA SER A 13 -58.81 6.34 9.38
C SER A 13 -57.59 5.56 8.88
N LEU A 14 -57.02 5.97 7.76
CA LEU A 14 -55.70 5.52 7.28
C LEU A 14 -54.62 6.08 8.23
N ALA A 15 -54.19 5.27 9.19
CA ALA A 15 -53.01 5.57 9.98
C ALA A 15 -51.77 5.38 9.07
N SER A 16 -51.25 6.46 8.53
CA SER A 16 -49.97 6.47 7.84
C SER A 16 -48.86 6.21 8.85
N SER A 17 -48.32 5.00 8.89
CA SER A 17 -47.14 4.67 9.65
C SER A 17 -45.94 5.41 8.99
N VAL A 18 -45.44 6.44 9.65
CA VAL A 18 -44.18 7.07 9.29
C VAL A 18 -43.06 6.05 9.54
N ALA A 19 -42.58 5.42 8.49
CA ALA A 19 -41.38 4.60 8.57
C ALA A 19 -40.22 5.50 8.92
N LEU A 20 -39.78 5.49 10.17
CA LEU A 20 -38.52 6.13 10.57
C LEU A 20 -37.39 5.45 9.77
N ALA A 21 -36.82 6.18 8.83
CA ALA A 21 -35.67 5.71 8.06
C ALA A 21 -34.55 5.36 9.05
N GLU A 22 -34.24 4.08 9.14
CA GLU A 22 -33.17 3.60 10.00
C GLU A 22 -31.84 4.21 9.53
N LYS A 23 -31.09 4.87 10.43
CA LYS A 23 -29.81 5.46 10.08
C LYS A 23 -28.89 4.37 9.53
N PRO A 24 -28.22 4.60 8.37
CA PRO A 24 -27.43 3.55 7.73
C PRO A 24 -26.13 3.29 8.49
N LEU A 25 -25.63 2.05 8.37
CA LEU A 25 -24.24 1.72 8.66
C LEU A 25 -23.33 2.54 7.73
N LEU A 26 -22.45 3.35 8.30
CA LEU A 26 -21.49 4.16 7.57
C LEU A 26 -20.07 3.73 7.93
N VAL A 27 -19.28 3.36 6.94
CA VAL A 27 -17.83 3.21 7.05
C VAL A 27 -17.20 4.37 6.32
N VAL A 28 -16.50 5.23 7.07
CA VAL A 28 -15.84 6.44 6.56
C VAL A 28 -14.46 6.09 6.03
N PHE A 29 -13.76 5.17 6.71
CA PHE A 29 -12.44 4.69 6.33
C PHE A 29 -12.29 3.21 6.71
N PRO A 30 -11.62 2.41 5.87
CA PRO A 30 -11.17 2.73 4.53
C PRO A 30 -12.33 2.80 3.52
N SER A 31 -12.06 3.43 2.36
CA SER A 31 -12.98 3.36 1.22
C SER A 31 -13.03 1.95 0.65
N THR A 32 -14.08 1.61 -0.07
CA THR A 32 -14.13 0.38 -0.86
C THR A 32 -13.01 0.38 -1.91
N ASN A 33 -12.32 -0.75 -2.09
CA ASN A 33 -11.15 -0.90 -2.98
C ASN A 33 -9.96 -0.01 -2.57
N TYR A 34 -9.62 -0.02 -1.29
CA TYR A 34 -8.50 0.73 -0.74
C TYR A 34 -7.18 -0.01 -0.98
N GLN A 35 -6.12 0.72 -1.36
CA GLN A 35 -4.76 0.17 -1.49
C GLN A 35 -3.85 0.77 -0.43
N THR A 36 -3.02 -0.08 0.19
CA THR A 36 -2.07 0.34 1.22
C THR A 36 -0.87 -0.61 1.25
N SER A 37 0.23 -0.13 1.82
CA SER A 37 1.40 -0.95 2.14
C SER A 37 1.52 -1.29 3.63
N THR A 38 0.59 -0.82 4.46
CA THR A 38 0.63 -1.04 5.90
C THR A 38 0.30 -2.48 6.29
N GLU A 39 0.89 -2.96 7.38
CA GLU A 39 0.61 -4.31 7.93
C GLU A 39 -0.72 -4.39 8.68
N LYS A 40 -1.28 -3.25 9.04
CA LYS A 40 -2.55 -3.12 9.73
C LYS A 40 -3.36 -1.98 9.16
N ILE A 41 -4.67 -2.14 9.19
CA ILE A 41 -5.64 -1.12 8.81
C ILE A 41 -6.57 -0.86 9.99
N PHE A 42 -6.93 0.39 10.21
CA PHE A 42 -8.01 0.74 11.12
C PHE A 42 -9.27 1.09 10.34
N PHE A 43 -10.40 0.86 10.96
CA PHE A 43 -11.68 1.25 10.42
C PHE A 43 -12.21 2.46 11.19
N ILE A 44 -12.82 3.40 10.50
CA ILE A 44 -13.61 4.46 11.12
C ILE A 44 -15.02 4.33 10.59
N GLY A 45 -15.98 4.20 11.49
CA GLY A 45 -17.35 4.08 11.09
C GLY A 45 -18.32 4.43 12.21
N THR A 46 -19.59 4.46 11.84
CA THR A 46 -20.69 4.68 12.76
C THR A 46 -21.90 3.85 12.36
N ALA A 47 -22.66 3.42 13.34
CA ALA A 47 -23.96 2.79 13.18
C ALA A 47 -24.85 3.22 14.34
N PRO A 48 -26.20 3.13 14.22
CA PRO A 48 -27.12 3.48 15.31
C PRO A 48 -26.76 2.77 16.62
N PRO A 49 -26.98 3.39 17.80
CA PRO A 49 -26.48 2.86 19.09
C PRO A 49 -27.06 1.50 19.47
N GLY A 50 -28.27 1.18 19.08
CA GLY A 50 -29.06 0.04 19.59
C GLY A 50 -28.68 -1.36 19.08
N GLY A 51 -27.65 -1.52 18.24
CA GLY A 51 -27.26 -2.82 17.67
C GLY A 51 -25.78 -3.13 17.81
N GLN A 52 -25.39 -4.31 17.31
CA GLN A 52 -24.00 -4.75 17.29
C GLN A 52 -23.39 -4.54 15.89
N VAL A 53 -22.15 -4.05 15.85
CA VAL A 53 -21.36 -4.05 14.61
C VAL A 53 -20.40 -5.24 14.65
N LEU A 54 -20.38 -6.00 13.57
CA LEU A 54 -19.50 -7.14 13.37
C LEU A 54 -18.60 -6.85 12.18
N ILE A 55 -17.31 -7.15 12.31
CA ILE A 55 -16.35 -7.14 11.17
C ILE A 55 -15.76 -8.53 11.06
N ASN A 56 -15.98 -9.19 9.93
CA ASN A 56 -15.64 -10.60 9.71
C ASN A 56 -16.14 -11.50 10.86
N GLY A 57 -17.36 -11.27 11.33
CA GLY A 57 -17.97 -12.01 12.42
C GLY A 57 -17.50 -11.64 13.83
N LYS A 58 -16.48 -10.80 13.98
CA LYS A 58 -15.98 -10.34 15.29
C LYS A 58 -16.73 -9.10 15.76
N LEU A 59 -17.19 -9.13 17.00
CA LEU A 59 -17.86 -7.98 17.64
C LEU A 59 -16.89 -6.81 17.81
N VAL A 60 -17.31 -5.63 17.41
CA VAL A 60 -16.53 -4.40 17.49
C VAL A 60 -17.01 -3.54 18.66
N LYS A 61 -16.06 -3.06 19.49
CA LYS A 61 -16.36 -2.08 20.54
C LYS A 61 -16.79 -0.76 19.91
N ARG A 62 -17.82 -0.14 20.48
CA ARG A 62 -18.40 1.12 19.99
C ARG A 62 -18.57 2.11 21.14
N SER A 63 -18.56 3.40 20.80
CA SER A 63 -18.95 4.45 21.71
C SER A 63 -20.46 4.44 21.95
N GLN A 64 -20.94 5.16 22.96
CA GLN A 64 -22.37 5.34 23.20
C GLN A 64 -23.10 5.99 22.01
N ALA A 65 -22.40 6.84 21.25
CA ALA A 65 -22.92 7.46 20.03
C ALA A 65 -22.88 6.55 18.79
N GLY A 66 -22.39 5.31 18.93
CA GLY A 66 -22.32 4.32 17.85
C GLY A 66 -21.07 4.36 16.98
N HIS A 67 -20.05 5.16 17.30
CA HIS A 67 -18.80 5.21 16.57
C HIS A 67 -17.89 4.04 16.90
N PHE A 68 -17.12 3.56 15.92
CA PHE A 68 -16.16 2.49 16.08
C PHE A 68 -14.87 2.75 15.29
N SER A 69 -13.73 2.26 15.83
CA SER A 69 -12.41 2.38 15.18
C SER A 69 -11.49 1.19 15.50
N PRO A 70 -11.88 -0.05 15.15
CA PRO A 70 -11.02 -1.20 15.36
C PRO A 70 -9.89 -1.28 14.33
N SER A 71 -8.80 -1.97 14.69
CA SER A 71 -7.68 -2.28 13.78
C SER A 71 -7.62 -3.77 13.47
N PHE A 72 -7.21 -4.10 12.24
CA PHE A 72 -7.05 -5.47 11.76
C PHE A 72 -5.72 -5.64 11.03
N PRO A 73 -5.06 -6.80 11.16
CA PRO A 73 -3.89 -7.12 10.37
C PRO A 73 -4.27 -7.34 8.90
N LEU A 74 -3.35 -7.01 7.99
CA LEU A 74 -3.47 -7.24 6.56
C LEU A 74 -2.41 -8.23 6.08
N GLN A 75 -2.82 -9.18 5.26
CA GLN A 75 -1.92 -10.03 4.48
C GLN A 75 -1.58 -9.34 3.15
N LEU A 76 -0.44 -9.67 2.54
CA LEU A 76 -0.12 -9.22 1.19
C LEU A 76 -1.20 -9.70 0.21
N GLY A 77 -1.55 -8.84 -0.74
CA GLY A 77 -2.64 -9.07 -1.67
C GLY A 77 -4.01 -8.59 -1.16
N GLU A 78 -5.06 -9.19 -1.68
CA GLU A 78 -6.44 -8.79 -1.37
C GLU A 78 -6.88 -9.29 0.01
N ASN A 79 -7.43 -8.38 0.80
CA ASN A 79 -8.06 -8.63 2.10
C ASN A 79 -9.52 -8.17 2.01
N ILE A 80 -10.46 -9.04 2.33
CA ILE A 80 -11.89 -8.76 2.27
C ILE A 80 -12.44 -8.64 3.68
N PHE A 81 -13.09 -7.50 3.97
CA PHE A 81 -13.77 -7.24 5.24
C PHE A 81 -15.26 -7.06 5.02
N LYS A 82 -16.05 -7.88 5.71
CA LYS A 82 -17.50 -7.77 5.76
C LYS A 82 -17.93 -7.07 7.04
N VAL A 83 -18.37 -5.82 6.90
CA VAL A 83 -18.86 -5.00 8.01
C VAL A 83 -20.39 -5.15 8.06
N ARG A 84 -20.92 -5.69 9.15
CA ARG A 84 -22.35 -5.97 9.31
C ARG A 84 -22.91 -5.26 10.54
N TYR A 85 -24.10 -4.70 10.35
CA TYR A 85 -24.94 -4.12 11.39
C TYR A 85 -26.39 -4.51 11.09
N GLN A 86 -27.01 -5.32 11.95
CA GLN A 86 -28.36 -5.87 11.72
C GLN A 86 -28.46 -6.53 10.32
N ASN A 87 -29.38 -6.05 9.48
CA ASN A 87 -29.59 -6.55 8.11
C ASN A 87 -28.73 -5.83 7.05
N GLN A 88 -27.91 -4.86 7.48
CA GLN A 88 -27.01 -4.12 6.58
C GLN A 88 -25.63 -4.78 6.56
N GLU A 89 -25.11 -5.02 5.38
CA GLU A 89 -23.73 -5.50 5.16
C GLU A 89 -23.02 -4.64 4.15
N ARG A 90 -21.73 -4.35 4.41
CA ARG A 90 -20.85 -3.69 3.49
C ARG A 90 -19.57 -4.50 3.35
N GLU A 91 -19.19 -4.77 2.11
CA GLU A 91 -17.92 -5.40 1.77
C GLU A 91 -16.89 -4.32 1.43
N ILE A 92 -15.71 -4.42 2.05
CA ILE A 92 -14.58 -3.52 1.85
C ILE A 92 -13.39 -4.38 1.46
N LYS A 93 -12.84 -4.11 0.28
CA LYS A 93 -11.66 -4.76 -0.26
C LYS A 93 -10.45 -3.88 -0.05
N ILE A 94 -9.41 -4.46 0.52
CA ILE A 94 -8.16 -3.76 0.80
C ILE A 94 -7.04 -4.57 0.16
N ASN A 95 -6.32 -3.97 -0.78
CA ASN A 95 -5.16 -4.58 -1.40
C ASN A 95 -3.89 -4.08 -0.70
N ARG A 96 -3.22 -4.99 0.04
CA ARG A 96 -1.91 -4.68 0.61
C ARG A 96 -0.83 -4.99 -0.40
N VAL A 97 -0.07 -3.97 -0.80
CA VAL A 97 1.08 -4.12 -1.68
C VAL A 97 2.38 -4.16 -0.87
N SER A 98 3.37 -4.89 -1.37
CA SER A 98 4.71 -4.87 -0.78
C SER A 98 5.37 -3.52 -1.06
N THR A 99 6.09 -2.98 -0.09
CA THR A 99 7.00 -1.85 -0.28
C THR A 99 8.41 -2.30 -0.65
N GLN A 100 8.69 -3.58 -0.53
CA GLN A 100 9.98 -4.12 -0.88
C GLN A 100 10.05 -4.34 -2.39
N PRO A 101 11.14 -3.91 -3.05
CA PRO A 101 11.38 -4.24 -4.44
C PRO A 101 11.43 -5.77 -4.63
N GLU A 102 10.87 -6.25 -5.73
CA GLU A 102 10.90 -7.68 -6.07
C GLU A 102 12.29 -8.08 -6.57
N LEU A 103 12.86 -9.11 -5.96
CA LEU A 103 14.03 -9.80 -6.52
C LEU A 103 13.57 -10.86 -7.54
N PRO A 104 14.36 -11.08 -8.60
CA PRO A 104 14.14 -12.23 -9.47
C PRO A 104 14.32 -13.55 -8.68
N ALA A 105 13.77 -14.63 -9.21
CA ALA A 105 14.02 -15.95 -8.68
C ALA A 105 15.50 -16.31 -8.90
N GLY A 106 16.33 -16.25 -7.86
CA GLY A 106 17.79 -16.43 -7.90
C GLY A 106 18.57 -15.14 -7.69
N LEU A 107 19.87 -15.20 -7.96
CA LEU A 107 20.74 -14.01 -7.84
C LEU A 107 20.37 -12.97 -8.90
N GLY A 108 20.13 -11.75 -8.48
CA GLY A 108 19.76 -10.66 -9.41
C GLY A 108 19.59 -9.31 -8.73
N PHE A 109 19.47 -8.31 -9.57
CA PHE A 109 19.06 -6.97 -9.12
C PHE A 109 17.55 -6.91 -8.99
N ALA A 110 17.07 -6.13 -8.04
CA ALA A 110 15.64 -5.88 -7.91
C ALA A 110 15.09 -5.21 -9.17
N LYS A 111 13.86 -5.55 -9.52
CA LYS A 111 13.19 -5.00 -10.71
C LYS A 111 13.20 -3.47 -10.67
N ASP A 112 13.50 -2.86 -11.80
CA ASP A 112 13.51 -1.40 -12.01
C ASP A 112 14.41 -0.60 -11.04
N SER A 113 15.42 -1.26 -10.43
CA SER A 113 16.29 -0.64 -9.43
C SER A 113 17.59 -0.05 -9.99
N LEU A 114 17.93 -0.35 -11.24
CA LEU A 114 19.16 0.13 -11.86
C LEU A 114 19.02 1.59 -12.30
N THR A 115 19.95 2.45 -11.86
CA THR A 115 19.98 3.85 -12.29
C THR A 115 21.34 4.22 -12.89
N PRO A 116 21.35 5.08 -13.93
CA PRO A 116 20.22 5.82 -14.51
C PRO A 116 19.23 4.92 -15.25
N ALA A 117 17.91 5.17 -15.07
CA ALA A 117 16.85 4.43 -15.73
C ALA A 117 16.55 4.97 -17.15
N THR A 118 17.01 6.19 -17.45
CA THR A 118 16.89 6.87 -18.73
C THR A 118 18.23 7.45 -19.14
N ASP A 119 18.38 7.76 -20.41
CA ASP A 119 19.57 8.42 -20.92
C ASP A 119 19.80 9.76 -20.20
N ILE A 120 21.05 10.01 -19.85
CA ILE A 120 21.46 11.24 -19.16
C ILE A 120 22.60 11.92 -19.92
N THR A 121 22.67 13.23 -19.83
CA THR A 121 23.78 14.03 -20.34
C THR A 121 24.40 14.78 -19.17
N ARG A 122 25.74 14.73 -19.09
CA ARG A 122 26.53 15.44 -18.09
C ARG A 122 27.65 16.22 -18.75
N LEU A 123 27.99 17.33 -18.16
CA LEU A 123 29.18 18.10 -18.58
C LEU A 123 30.45 17.41 -18.08
N PRO A 124 31.60 17.59 -18.78
CA PRO A 124 32.87 17.12 -18.28
C PRO A 124 33.16 17.60 -16.86
N GLY A 125 33.54 16.67 -15.97
CA GLY A 125 33.77 16.94 -14.56
C GLY A 125 32.56 16.81 -13.66
N GLU A 126 31.34 16.72 -14.19
CA GLU A 126 30.13 16.44 -13.38
C GLU A 126 30.10 14.99 -12.95
N LEU A 127 29.43 14.76 -11.80
CA LEU A 127 29.22 13.42 -11.26
C LEU A 127 28.18 12.66 -12.06
N ILE A 128 28.52 11.43 -12.40
CA ILE A 128 27.59 10.40 -12.89
C ILE A 128 27.50 9.36 -11.80
N CYS A 129 26.27 9.19 -11.28
CA CYS A 129 26.01 8.25 -10.19
C CYS A 129 25.18 7.06 -10.66
N PHE A 130 25.57 5.88 -10.20
CA PHE A 130 24.91 4.61 -10.45
C PHE A 130 24.35 4.08 -9.15
N SER A 131 23.16 3.47 -9.19
CA SER A 131 22.66 2.72 -8.06
C SER A 131 21.96 1.45 -8.51
N ALA A 132 21.90 0.48 -7.60
CA ALA A 132 21.21 -0.78 -7.77
C ALA A 132 20.68 -1.26 -6.41
N ILE A 133 19.63 -2.06 -6.41
CA ILE A 133 19.17 -2.79 -5.22
C ILE A 133 19.44 -4.26 -5.46
N ALA A 134 20.10 -4.90 -4.49
CA ALA A 134 20.57 -6.27 -4.59
C ALA A 134 20.54 -6.94 -3.20
N PRO A 135 20.76 -8.26 -3.11
CA PRO A 135 20.93 -8.93 -1.84
C PRO A 135 22.02 -8.28 -0.97
N PRO A 136 21.89 -8.30 0.36
CA PRO A 136 22.93 -7.81 1.26
C PRO A 136 24.20 -8.66 1.10
N GLN A 137 25.34 -8.06 1.44
CA GLN A 137 26.67 -8.67 1.35
C GLN A 137 27.16 -8.98 -0.07
N ALA A 138 26.41 -8.61 -1.11
CA ALA A 138 26.88 -8.73 -2.48
C ALA A 138 28.01 -7.70 -2.79
N THR A 139 28.90 -8.07 -3.68
CA THR A 139 29.81 -7.13 -4.33
C THR A 139 29.16 -6.63 -5.61
N VAL A 140 29.00 -5.30 -5.73
CA VAL A 140 28.32 -4.67 -6.86
C VAL A 140 29.23 -3.64 -7.50
N TRP A 141 29.34 -3.67 -8.84
CA TRP A 141 30.11 -2.68 -9.59
C TRP A 141 29.49 -2.45 -10.98
N VAL A 142 29.85 -1.34 -11.58
CA VAL A 142 29.46 -0.95 -12.93
C VAL A 142 30.68 -0.86 -13.81
N ASN A 143 30.66 -1.53 -14.95
CA ASN A 143 31.63 -1.28 -16.03
C ASN A 143 31.03 -0.26 -17.00
N LEU A 144 31.73 0.85 -17.17
CA LEU A 144 31.39 1.92 -18.10
C LEU A 144 32.60 2.21 -18.98
N VAL A 145 32.54 1.82 -20.25
CA VAL A 145 33.66 1.90 -21.19
C VAL A 145 34.93 1.24 -20.61
N ASN A 146 35.90 2.01 -20.17
CA ASN A 146 37.16 1.53 -19.60
C ASN A 146 37.25 1.73 -18.08
N GLN A 147 36.18 2.07 -17.42
CA GLN A 147 36.12 2.31 -15.97
C GLN A 147 35.35 1.21 -15.26
N ASN A 148 35.86 0.79 -14.11
CA ASN A 148 35.17 -0.07 -13.17
C ASN A 148 34.80 0.76 -11.93
N ILE A 149 33.53 0.93 -11.68
CA ILE A 149 32.97 1.77 -10.61
C ILE A 149 32.39 0.88 -9.56
N THR A 150 33.03 0.78 -8.42
CA THR A 150 32.48 0.00 -7.29
C THR A 150 31.28 0.72 -6.69
N LEU A 151 30.16 0.00 -6.50
CA LEU A 151 29.00 0.50 -5.79
C LEU A 151 29.05 0.04 -4.34
N LEU A 152 29.06 1.00 -3.42
CA LEU A 152 29.11 0.75 -1.98
C LEU A 152 27.73 0.55 -1.42
N ALA A 153 27.60 -0.41 -0.51
CA ALA A 153 26.36 -0.64 0.24
C ALA A 153 26.02 0.63 1.05
N GLN A 154 24.82 1.13 0.86
CA GLN A 154 24.29 2.24 1.65
C GLN A 154 23.70 1.72 2.95
N PRO A 155 23.74 2.50 4.04
CA PRO A 155 23.07 2.14 5.27
C PRO A 155 21.60 1.79 4.98
N SER A 156 21.10 0.73 5.64
CA SER A 156 19.70 0.32 5.47
C SER A 156 18.77 1.50 5.70
N PHE A 157 17.93 1.77 4.71
CA PHE A 157 16.92 2.80 4.86
C PHE A 157 15.89 2.33 5.89
N THR A 158 15.74 3.10 6.94
CA THR A 158 14.53 3.06 7.74
C THR A 158 13.42 3.67 6.88
N GLN A 159 12.63 2.84 6.24
CA GLN A 159 11.44 3.31 5.56
C GLN A 159 10.45 3.75 6.65
N LEU A 160 10.16 5.05 6.69
CA LEU A 160 9.13 5.56 7.57
C LEU A 160 7.80 4.89 7.21
N PRO A 161 7.07 4.39 8.21
CA PRO A 161 5.77 3.80 7.96
C PRO A 161 4.85 4.85 7.32
N PRO A 162 3.94 4.44 6.41
CA PRO A 162 2.93 5.34 5.87
C PRO A 162 2.13 6.00 7.01
N ASP A 163 1.62 7.22 6.78
CA ASP A 163 0.91 8.02 7.79
C ASP A 163 -0.18 7.25 8.56
N ALA A 164 -0.85 6.30 7.89
CA ALA A 164 -1.86 5.45 8.51
C ALA A 164 -1.30 4.54 9.62
N SER A 165 -0.02 4.18 9.60
CA SER A 165 0.58 3.32 10.63
C SER A 165 0.98 4.09 11.90
N ILE A 166 1.12 5.41 11.81
CA ILE A 166 1.33 6.29 12.98
C ILE A 166 0.14 6.18 13.94
N LEU A 167 -1.07 6.10 13.39
CA LEU A 167 -2.31 6.01 14.17
C LEU A 167 -2.51 4.63 14.83
N THR A 168 -1.80 3.60 14.39
CA THR A 168 -1.88 2.25 14.97
C THR A 168 -0.83 1.97 16.04
N GLY A 169 0.07 2.91 16.31
CA GLY A 169 1.14 2.76 17.31
C GLY A 169 2.26 1.81 16.92
N LEU A 170 2.31 1.38 15.67
CA LEU A 170 3.32 0.46 15.13
C LEU A 170 4.36 1.21 14.31
N ASN A 171 5.18 1.98 14.99
CA ASN A 171 6.33 2.69 14.40
C ASN A 171 7.57 1.79 14.29
N GLN A 172 7.43 0.52 13.99
CA GLN A 172 8.59 -0.33 13.78
C GLN A 172 9.05 -0.17 12.32
N PRO A 173 10.30 0.27 12.09
CA PRO A 173 10.86 0.30 10.76
C PRO A 173 10.96 -1.13 10.24
N THR A 174 10.41 -1.39 9.07
CA THR A 174 10.64 -2.65 8.39
C THR A 174 12.06 -2.62 7.82
N LEU A 175 12.96 -3.41 8.38
CA LEU A 175 14.29 -3.60 7.79
C LEU A 175 14.09 -4.29 6.45
N SER A 176 14.52 -3.62 5.37
CA SER A 176 14.55 -4.26 4.06
C SER A 176 15.56 -5.41 4.10
N SER A 177 15.17 -6.58 3.59
CA SER A 177 16.08 -7.69 3.32
C SER A 177 17.02 -7.40 2.15
N LEU A 178 16.93 -6.21 1.55
CA LEU A 178 17.68 -5.77 0.39
C LEU A 178 18.53 -4.56 0.73
N THR A 179 19.64 -4.44 0.02
CA THR A 179 20.60 -3.34 0.20
C THR A 179 20.64 -2.51 -1.07
N LYS A 180 20.60 -1.18 -0.90
CA LYS A 180 20.90 -0.24 -1.99
C LYS A 180 22.41 -0.06 -2.09
N TYR A 181 22.94 -0.23 -3.28
CA TYR A 181 24.34 0.02 -3.62
C TYR A 181 24.42 1.27 -4.46
N GLN A 182 25.41 2.13 -4.21
CA GLN A 182 25.60 3.39 -4.93
C GLN A 182 27.09 3.71 -5.11
N GLY A 183 27.43 4.22 -6.28
CA GLY A 183 28.76 4.72 -6.61
C GLY A 183 28.69 5.78 -7.69
N CYS A 184 29.64 6.68 -7.69
CA CYS A 184 29.69 7.77 -8.65
C CYS A 184 31.09 7.86 -9.26
N THR A 185 31.17 8.41 -10.47
CA THR A 185 32.40 8.75 -11.17
C THR A 185 32.26 10.07 -11.88
N THR A 186 33.38 10.61 -12.41
CA THR A 186 33.42 11.77 -13.30
C THR A 186 34.05 11.38 -14.61
N VAL A 187 33.72 12.07 -15.70
CA VAL A 187 34.33 11.91 -17.01
C VAL A 187 34.98 13.22 -17.41
N ALA A 188 36.25 13.16 -17.75
CA ALA A 188 37.04 14.37 -18.06
C ALA A 188 36.71 14.99 -19.43
N ASN A 189 36.26 14.16 -20.38
CA ASN A 189 36.01 14.59 -21.76
C ASN A 189 34.58 14.22 -22.19
N ALA A 190 34.02 15.00 -23.10
CA ALA A 190 32.75 14.67 -23.72
C ALA A 190 32.91 13.39 -24.57
N ALA A 191 32.13 12.37 -24.26
CA ALA A 191 32.06 11.09 -24.96
C ALA A 191 30.73 10.42 -24.79
N ASP A 192 30.31 9.61 -25.76
CA ASP A 192 29.22 8.65 -25.56
C ASP A 192 29.76 7.44 -24.78
N LEU A 193 29.32 7.26 -23.57
CA LEU A 193 29.79 6.20 -22.67
C LEU A 193 29.02 4.88 -22.87
N GLY A 194 28.00 4.88 -23.71
CA GLY A 194 27.17 3.71 -23.92
C GLY A 194 26.35 3.32 -22.67
N LYS A 195 25.82 2.13 -22.70
CA LYS A 195 25.03 1.62 -21.58
C LYS A 195 25.91 0.99 -20.50
N PRO A 196 25.71 1.32 -19.23
CA PRO A 196 26.46 0.74 -18.12
C PRO A 196 26.14 -0.75 -17.98
N GLN A 197 27.18 -1.55 -17.68
CA GLN A 197 27.06 -2.97 -17.37
C GLN A 197 27.14 -3.14 -15.86
N PHE A 198 26.01 -3.40 -15.23
CA PHE A 198 25.93 -3.69 -13.81
C PHE A 198 26.32 -5.14 -13.54
N ASN A 199 27.25 -5.32 -12.64
CA ASN A 199 27.72 -6.63 -12.21
C ASN A 199 27.42 -6.83 -10.74
N LEU A 200 27.05 -8.04 -10.39
CA LEU A 200 26.75 -8.46 -9.03
C LEU A 200 27.40 -9.82 -8.80
N GLN A 201 28.12 -9.94 -7.70
CA GLN A 201 28.69 -11.19 -7.23
C GLN A 201 28.26 -11.42 -5.78
N LEU A 202 27.78 -12.61 -5.51
CA LEU A 202 27.48 -13.12 -4.18
C LEU A 202 27.94 -14.57 -4.10
N ASP A 203 28.82 -14.86 -3.16
CA ASP A 203 29.53 -16.14 -3.09
C ASP A 203 30.18 -16.49 -4.44
N ASP A 204 29.96 -17.67 -4.97
CA ASP A 204 30.50 -18.16 -6.25
C ASP A 204 29.61 -17.78 -7.46
N GLN A 205 28.49 -17.11 -7.25
CA GLN A 205 27.58 -16.72 -8.32
C GLN A 205 27.85 -15.30 -8.78
N ARG A 206 27.83 -15.10 -10.09
CA ARG A 206 28.00 -13.79 -10.73
C ARG A 206 26.99 -13.60 -11.83
N ILE A 207 26.44 -12.40 -11.90
CA ILE A 207 25.56 -11.98 -12.99
C ILE A 207 25.99 -10.62 -13.53
N THR A 208 25.61 -10.36 -14.78
CA THR A 208 25.76 -9.05 -15.43
C THR A 208 24.42 -8.65 -16.03
N GLN A 209 24.04 -7.40 -15.84
CA GLN A 209 22.83 -6.82 -16.41
C GLN A 209 23.13 -5.46 -17.02
N THR A 210 22.66 -5.23 -18.25
CA THR A 210 22.81 -3.93 -18.93
C THR A 210 21.82 -2.93 -18.35
N GLY A 211 22.28 -1.73 -18.01
CA GLY A 211 21.44 -0.62 -17.58
C GLY A 211 20.50 -0.14 -18.69
N LEU A 212 19.40 0.52 -18.30
CA LEU A 212 18.41 1.03 -19.25
C LEU A 212 18.89 2.34 -19.91
N GLY A 213 19.38 3.28 -19.11
CA GLY A 213 19.93 4.55 -19.58
C GLY A 213 21.43 4.49 -19.92
N LYS A 214 21.90 5.45 -20.69
CA LYS A 214 23.29 5.68 -21.05
C LYS A 214 23.73 7.08 -20.68
#